data_1a1a335cb24344d6a1921ebfdf7bf190
#
_entry.id   1a1a335cb24344d6a1921ebfdf7bf190
#
_cell.length_a   1.000
_cell.length_b   1.000
_cell.length_c   1.000
_cell.angle_alpha   90.00
_cell.angle_beta   90.00
_cell.angle_gamma   90.00
#
_symmetry.space_group_name_H-M   'P 1'
#
loop_
_entity.id
_entity.type
_entity.pdbx_description
1 polymer ?
#
loop_
_entity_poly.entity_id
_entity_poly.type
_entity_poly.pdbx_seq_one_letter_code
_entity_poly.pdbx_strand_id
1 'polypeptide(L)'
;MGTIEQKIIDVLKMQFADVEVRFDHEPDERISGFIISEKFLDMDHEARQGAIWKLLRPRLAPDERRQVLGFLIYTPEEVKAYTEAYQD
;
A
#
# COMPACT_ATOMS: atom_id res chain seq x y z
N MET A 1 -6.35 -19.14 -8.18
CA MET A 1 -6.11 -18.83 -6.77
C MET A 1 -5.49 -17.47 -6.63
N GLY A 2 -6.09 -16.64 -5.79
CA GLY A 2 -5.53 -15.32 -5.52
C GLY A 2 -4.42 -15.39 -4.52
N THR A 3 -3.38 -14.59 -4.74
CA THR A 3 -2.34 -14.38 -3.74
C THR A 3 -2.82 -13.32 -2.77
N ILE A 4 -2.13 -13.20 -1.63
CA ILE A 4 -2.41 -12.12 -0.68
C ILE A 4 -2.21 -10.75 -1.36
N GLU A 5 -1.24 -10.64 -2.24
CA GLU A 5 -0.96 -9.43 -3.00
C GLU A 5 -2.16 -9.06 -3.89
N GLN A 6 -2.69 -10.02 -4.63
CA GLN A 6 -3.84 -9.79 -5.49
C GLN A 6 -5.07 -9.38 -4.68
N LYS A 7 -5.27 -10.00 -3.53
CA LYS A 7 -6.37 -9.64 -2.63
C LYS A 7 -6.26 -8.18 -2.18
N ILE A 8 -5.06 -7.76 -1.79
CA ILE A 8 -4.83 -6.38 -1.37
C ILE A 8 -5.11 -5.41 -2.52
N ILE A 9 -4.60 -5.70 -3.70
CA ILE A 9 -4.83 -4.85 -4.87
C ILE A 9 -6.32 -4.72 -5.16
N ASP A 10 -7.05 -5.82 -5.16
CA ASP A 10 -8.47 -5.82 -5.48
C ASP A 10 -9.27 -4.98 -4.47
N VAL A 11 -8.96 -5.14 -3.19
CA VAL A 11 -9.63 -4.37 -2.13
C VAL A 11 -9.36 -2.88 -2.28
N LEU A 12 -8.10 -2.51 -2.52
CA LEU A 12 -7.73 -1.09 -2.64
C LEU A 12 -8.33 -0.44 -3.88
N LYS A 13 -8.42 -1.16 -4.98
CA LYS A 13 -9.01 -0.64 -6.21
C LYS A 13 -10.50 -0.32 -6.07
N MET A 14 -11.18 -0.99 -5.17
CA MET A 14 -12.59 -0.70 -4.91
C MET A 14 -12.79 0.69 -4.33
N GLN A 15 -11.84 1.18 -3.54
CA GLN A 15 -11.93 2.48 -2.87
C GLN A 15 -11.11 3.55 -3.59
N PHE A 16 -9.98 3.18 -4.17
CA PHE A 16 -9.06 4.09 -4.83
C PHE A 16 -8.85 3.61 -6.27
N ALA A 17 -9.67 4.10 -7.18
CA ALA A 17 -9.66 3.62 -8.57
C ALA A 17 -8.32 3.85 -9.28
N ASP A 18 -7.60 4.91 -8.90
CA ASP A 18 -6.30 5.27 -9.48
C ASP A 18 -5.11 4.60 -8.80
N VAL A 19 -5.35 3.74 -7.82
CA VAL A 19 -4.28 3.21 -6.97
C VAL A 19 -3.28 2.37 -7.78
N GLU A 20 -2.01 2.60 -7.49
CA GLU A 20 -0.92 1.76 -7.96
C GLU A 20 -0.31 1.10 -6.74
N VAL A 21 -0.12 -0.21 -6.79
CA VAL A 21 0.42 -0.97 -5.66
C VAL A 21 1.62 -1.75 -6.14
N ARG A 22 2.74 -1.62 -5.43
CA ARG A 22 3.96 -2.38 -5.69
C ARG A 22 4.35 -3.12 -4.43
N PHE A 23 4.85 -4.33 -4.59
CA PHE A 23 5.23 -5.17 -3.46
C PHE A 23 6.70 -5.52 -3.50
N ASP A 24 7.33 -5.53 -2.31
CA ASP A 24 8.65 -6.07 -2.12
C ASP A 24 8.56 -7.28 -1.21
N HIS A 25 9.36 -8.30 -1.51
CA HIS A 25 9.43 -9.53 -0.72
C HIS A 25 10.66 -9.49 0.17
N GLU A 26 10.44 -9.66 1.46
CA GLU A 26 11.51 -9.68 2.44
C GLU A 26 12.12 -11.09 2.55
N PRO A 27 13.37 -11.20 3.04
CA PRO A 27 14.01 -12.52 3.18
C PRO A 27 13.26 -13.50 4.07
N ASP A 28 12.43 -13.01 5.00
CA ASP A 28 11.64 -13.86 5.90
C ASP A 28 10.24 -14.18 5.34
N GLU A 29 10.05 -14.01 4.04
CA GLU A 29 8.81 -14.27 3.30
C GLU A 29 7.69 -13.28 3.59
N ARG A 30 7.92 -12.25 4.43
CA ARG A 30 6.95 -11.20 4.60
C ARG A 30 7.00 -10.24 3.40
N ILE A 31 5.92 -9.52 3.20
CA ILE A 31 5.83 -8.55 2.10
C ILE A 31 5.65 -7.15 2.66
N SER A 32 6.22 -6.19 1.97
CA SER A 32 5.94 -4.79 2.19
C SER A 32 5.35 -4.21 0.91
N GLY A 33 4.54 -3.15 1.04
CA GLY A 33 3.86 -2.58 -0.11
C GLY A 33 4.07 -1.08 -0.23
N PHE A 34 4.12 -0.63 -1.48
CA PHE A 34 4.01 0.79 -1.83
C PHE A 34 2.63 1.02 -2.40
N ILE A 35 1.92 1.98 -1.83
CA ILE A 35 0.57 2.33 -2.27
C ILE A 35 0.58 3.77 -2.72
N ILE A 36 0.19 4.03 -3.97
CA ILE A 36 0.27 5.34 -4.58
C ILE A 36 -1.12 5.72 -5.11
N SER A 37 -1.64 6.86 -4.66
CA SER A 37 -2.91 7.40 -5.15
C SER A 37 -2.98 8.90 -4.89
N GLU A 38 -3.57 9.64 -5.81
CA GLU A 38 -3.82 11.07 -5.63
C GLU A 38 -4.75 11.37 -4.45
N LYS A 39 -5.55 10.40 -4.06
CA LYS A 39 -6.54 10.57 -3.01
C LYS A 39 -5.92 10.74 -1.61
N PHE A 40 -4.63 10.49 -1.48
CA PHE A 40 -3.93 10.69 -0.21
C PHE A 40 -3.39 12.11 -0.02
N LEU A 41 -3.61 13.00 -0.98
CA LEU A 41 -3.00 14.34 -0.99
C LEU A 41 -3.27 15.13 0.30
N ASP A 42 -4.50 15.12 0.80
CA ASP A 42 -4.90 15.90 1.98
C ASP A 42 -4.81 15.11 3.28
N MET A 43 -4.13 13.98 3.26
CA MET A 43 -4.04 13.09 4.41
C MET A 43 -2.61 13.02 4.93
N ASP A 44 -2.45 13.09 6.26
CA ASP A 44 -1.14 12.83 6.86
C ASP A 44 -0.86 11.32 6.92
N HIS A 45 0.33 10.94 7.35
CA HIS A 45 0.74 9.53 7.35
C HIS A 45 -0.16 8.66 8.21
N GLU A 46 -0.56 9.15 9.36
CA GLU A 46 -1.44 8.39 10.26
C GLU A 46 -2.80 8.15 9.62
N ALA A 47 -3.36 9.18 8.99
CA ALA A 47 -4.65 9.08 8.30
C ALA A 47 -4.56 8.11 7.13
N ARG A 48 -3.47 8.13 6.38
CA ARG A 48 -3.23 7.22 5.25
C ARG A 48 -3.17 5.77 5.73
N GLN A 49 -2.39 5.51 6.77
CA GLN A 49 -2.29 4.16 7.34
C GLN A 49 -3.65 3.68 7.84
N GLY A 50 -4.36 4.53 8.55
CA GLY A 50 -5.69 4.21 9.06
C GLY A 50 -6.68 3.86 7.95
N ALA A 51 -6.67 4.63 6.87
CA ALA A 51 -7.57 4.40 5.74
C ALA A 51 -7.32 3.04 5.09
N ILE A 52 -6.04 2.68 4.89
CA ILE A 52 -5.67 1.41 4.26
C ILE A 52 -6.03 0.24 5.16
N TRP A 53 -5.63 0.29 6.43
CA TRP A 53 -5.89 -0.82 7.35
C TRP A 53 -7.38 -0.98 7.67
N LYS A 54 -8.15 0.10 7.67
CA LYS A 54 -9.60 0.01 7.83
C LYS A 54 -10.24 -0.83 6.73
N LEU A 55 -9.70 -0.74 5.50
CA LEU A 55 -10.18 -1.54 4.38
C LEU A 55 -9.69 -2.98 4.45
N LEU A 56 -8.44 -3.18 4.86
CA LEU A 56 -7.80 -4.50 4.77
C LEU A 56 -8.09 -5.41 5.96
N ARG A 57 -8.21 -4.86 7.17
CA ARG A 57 -8.40 -5.70 8.38
C ARG A 57 -9.55 -6.68 8.28
N PRO A 58 -10.75 -6.27 7.82
CA PRO A 58 -11.86 -7.21 7.75
C PRO A 58 -11.73 -8.23 6.63
N ARG A 59 -10.78 -8.04 5.72
CA ARG A 59 -10.63 -8.90 4.54
C ARG A 59 -9.40 -9.80 4.58
N LEU A 60 -8.48 -9.54 5.51
CA LEU A 60 -7.29 -10.37 5.68
C LEU A 60 -7.46 -11.25 6.91
N ALA A 61 -7.20 -12.54 6.76
CA ALA A 61 -7.15 -13.47 7.89
C ALA A 61 -5.95 -13.13 8.78
N PRO A 62 -5.96 -13.53 10.07
CA PRO A 62 -4.84 -13.21 10.96
C PRO A 62 -3.47 -13.65 10.47
N ASP A 63 -3.38 -14.83 9.83
CA ASP A 63 -2.13 -15.31 9.26
C ASP A 63 -1.70 -14.49 8.05
N GLU A 64 -2.65 -14.01 7.24
CA GLU A 64 -2.35 -13.13 6.13
C GLU A 64 -1.82 -11.79 6.62
N ARG A 65 -2.41 -11.22 7.67
CA ARG A 65 -1.94 -9.96 8.24
C ARG A 65 -0.51 -10.05 8.77
N ARG A 66 -0.13 -11.21 9.30
CA ARG A 66 1.23 -11.43 9.80
C ARG A 66 2.26 -11.47 8.68
N GLN A 67 1.85 -11.80 7.47
CA GLN A 67 2.73 -11.81 6.31
C GLN A 67 3.01 -10.41 5.78
N VAL A 68 2.23 -9.42 6.18
CA VAL A 68 2.42 -8.04 5.74
C VAL A 68 3.25 -7.29 6.75
N LEU A 69 4.43 -6.85 6.34
CA LEU A 69 5.32 -6.05 7.17
C LEU A 69 4.77 -4.64 7.37
N GLY A 70 4.27 -4.03 6.31
CA GLY A 70 3.68 -2.70 6.36
C GLY A 70 3.55 -2.08 5.00
N PHE A 71 3.05 -0.84 4.98
CA PHE A 71 2.84 -0.09 3.74
C PHE A 71 3.47 1.28 3.84
N LEU A 72 4.04 1.73 2.72
CA LEU A 72 4.44 3.11 2.49
C LEU A 72 3.42 3.70 1.52
N ILE A 73 2.80 4.81 1.89
CA ILE A 73 1.65 5.36 1.19
C ILE A 73 1.96 6.77 0.73
N TYR A 74 1.91 6.99 -0.57
CA TYR A 74 2.31 8.27 -1.18
C TYR A 74 1.33 8.72 -2.26
N THR A 75 1.38 10.02 -2.58
CA THR A 75 0.77 10.55 -3.79
C THR A 75 1.77 10.43 -4.95
N PRO A 76 1.27 10.48 -6.21
CA PRO A 76 2.19 10.47 -7.36
C PRO A 76 3.21 11.61 -7.33
N GLU A 77 2.80 12.80 -6.87
CA GLU A 77 3.73 13.94 -6.76
C GLU A 77 4.83 13.70 -5.74
N GLU A 78 4.50 13.08 -4.62
CA GLU A 78 5.48 12.75 -3.59
C GLU A 78 6.51 11.75 -4.12
N VAL A 79 6.05 10.76 -4.87
CA VAL A 79 6.94 9.77 -5.49
C VAL A 79 7.86 10.45 -6.50
N LYS A 80 7.32 11.34 -7.31
CA LYS A 80 8.08 12.08 -8.30
C LYS A 80 9.15 12.96 -7.63
N ALA A 81 8.77 13.69 -6.60
CA ALA A 81 9.69 14.54 -5.86
C ALA A 81 10.82 13.73 -5.21
N TYR A 82 10.48 12.58 -4.64
CA TYR A 82 11.45 11.70 -4.04
C TYR A 82 12.43 11.16 -5.09
N THR A 83 11.90 10.73 -6.24
CA THR A 83 12.73 10.20 -7.33
C THR A 83 13.67 11.28 -7.88
N GLU A 84 13.17 12.49 -8.08
CA GLU A 84 13.98 13.61 -8.56
C GLU A 84 15.09 13.99 -7.57
N ALA A 85 14.81 13.91 -6.28
CA ALA A 85 15.80 14.23 -5.25
C ALA A 85 16.98 13.25 -5.23
N TYR A 86 16.80 12.04 -5.72
CA TYR A 86 17.82 11.01 -5.75
C TYR A 86 18.41 10.74 -7.14
N GLN A 87 17.99 11.51 -8.13
CA GLN A 87 18.60 11.47 -9.46
C GLN A 87 19.71 12.48 -9.55
N ASP A 88 20.86 12.01 -9.94
CA ASP A 88 21.99 12.91 -10.23
C ASP A 88 21.94 13.38 -11.67
#